data_57f2285525f9c0942e19b6f5c81d27fb
#
_entry.id   57f2285525f9c0942e19b6f5c81d27fb
#
_cell.length_a   1.000
_cell.length_b   1.000
_cell.length_c   1.000
_cell.angle_alpha   90.00
_cell.angle_beta   90.00
_cell.angle_gamma   90.00
#
_symmetry.space_group_name_H-M   'P 1'
#
loop_
_entity.id
_entity.type
_entity.pdbx_description
1 polymer ?
#
loop_
_entity_poly.entity_id
_entity_poly.type
_entity_poly.pdbx_seq_one_letter_code
_entity_poly.pdbx_strand_id
1 'polypeptide(L)'
;MKLLVDCWLYAFVDTAYLHGRAPEVVAQQLCDGGADLIQLRAKKSTPDEIRRMAEAILPVTRRANVGLVINDHLEIARKVGADFCHLGQEDFFGRDARPARSILGGGTSVGRPGGATLPKSKIGLSTHAPEQARRALAAGADYIAIGPVYTTGTKPTAKPVTLEYVRWAAANVNIPWFAIGGINLENLGDVLAAGAKRICVVSAILNATDVTKACAEFRQRLE
;
A
#
# COMPACT_ATOMS: atom_id res chain seq x y z
N MET A 1 -6.17 13.07 -7.05
CA MET A 1 -5.55 11.72 -7.02
C MET A 1 -6.01 10.93 -8.24
N LYS A 2 -5.09 10.17 -8.87
CA LYS A 2 -5.38 9.23 -9.97
C LYS A 2 -6.38 8.15 -9.54
N LEU A 3 -7.07 7.54 -10.48
CA LEU A 3 -7.85 6.33 -10.19
C LEU A 3 -6.90 5.16 -9.87
N LEU A 4 -7.30 4.25 -8.97
CA LEU A 4 -6.46 3.08 -8.63
C LEU A 4 -6.10 2.21 -9.84
N VAL A 5 -6.98 2.18 -10.85
CA VAL A 5 -6.73 1.44 -12.09
C VAL A 5 -5.57 2.02 -12.90
N ASP A 6 -5.24 3.29 -12.70
CA ASP A 6 -4.17 4.02 -13.39
C ASP A 6 -2.90 4.13 -12.54
N CYS A 7 -2.90 3.52 -11.35
CA CYS A 7 -1.74 3.49 -10.46
C CYS A 7 -0.92 2.22 -10.73
N TRP A 8 0.33 2.35 -11.17
CA TRP A 8 1.21 1.25 -11.54
C TRP A 8 2.32 1.02 -10.54
N LEU A 9 2.90 2.10 -9.99
CA LEU A 9 3.99 2.04 -9.03
C LEU A 9 3.55 2.50 -7.64
N TYR A 10 3.62 1.59 -6.68
CA TYR A 10 3.31 1.80 -5.29
C TYR A 10 4.61 1.73 -4.46
N ALA A 11 5.10 2.87 -4.00
CA ALA A 11 6.33 3.01 -3.23
C ALA A 11 6.05 3.19 -1.73
N PHE A 12 7.10 3.26 -0.92
CA PHE A 12 6.97 3.32 0.54
C PHE A 12 7.84 4.40 1.15
N VAL A 13 7.32 5.07 2.18
CA VAL A 13 8.09 5.74 3.21
C VAL A 13 8.06 4.79 4.41
N ASP A 14 9.08 3.94 4.54
CA ASP A 14 9.21 2.97 5.62
C ASP A 14 10.30 3.42 6.60
N THR A 15 9.94 3.60 7.87
CA THR A 15 10.86 4.10 8.91
C THR A 15 12.09 3.21 9.12
N ALA A 16 12.03 1.93 8.74
CA ALA A 16 13.18 1.04 8.78
C ALA A 16 14.24 1.35 7.70
N TYR A 17 13.90 2.14 6.67
CA TYR A 17 14.75 2.46 5.52
C TYR A 17 14.96 3.96 5.32
N LEU A 18 14.60 4.80 6.29
CA LEU A 18 14.81 6.25 6.17
C LEU A 18 16.29 6.66 6.24
N HIS A 19 17.12 5.90 6.95
CA HIS A 19 18.56 6.19 7.11
C HIS A 19 18.83 7.64 7.54
N GLY A 20 18.04 8.16 8.49
CA GLY A 20 18.14 9.54 9.00
C GLY A 20 17.47 10.61 8.13
N ARG A 21 16.90 10.25 6.98
CA ARG A 21 16.15 11.20 6.14
C ARG A 21 14.77 11.50 6.74
N ALA A 22 14.29 12.73 6.57
CA ALA A 22 12.92 13.08 6.96
C ALA A 22 11.89 12.38 6.07
N PRO A 23 10.76 11.90 6.62
CA PRO A 23 9.72 11.19 5.85
C PRO A 23 9.18 11.98 4.65
N GLU A 24 8.97 13.29 4.80
CA GLU A 24 8.48 14.16 3.73
C GLU A 24 9.50 14.37 2.61
N VAL A 25 10.81 14.34 2.93
CA VAL A 25 11.89 14.41 1.92
C VAL A 25 11.88 13.15 1.08
N VAL A 26 11.77 11.96 1.69
CA VAL A 26 11.68 10.69 0.97
C VAL A 26 10.38 10.64 0.15
N ALA A 27 9.26 11.11 0.69
CA ALA A 27 8.00 11.21 -0.05
C ALA A 27 8.14 12.11 -1.29
N GLN A 28 8.84 13.27 -1.18
CA GLN A 28 9.10 14.13 -2.34
C GLN A 28 9.93 13.41 -3.40
N GLN A 29 11.02 12.74 -3.01
CA GLN A 29 11.85 11.96 -3.93
C GLN A 29 11.07 10.87 -4.67
N LEU A 30 10.15 10.18 -3.98
CA LEU A 30 9.28 9.17 -4.59
C LEU A 30 8.26 9.80 -5.55
N CYS A 31 7.69 10.95 -5.21
CA CYS A 31 6.80 11.70 -6.10
C CYS A 31 7.54 12.14 -7.38
N ASP A 32 8.75 12.70 -7.23
CA ASP A 32 9.57 13.14 -8.35
C ASP A 32 10.01 11.97 -9.25
N GLY A 33 10.16 10.78 -8.66
CA GLY A 33 10.44 9.53 -9.36
C GLY A 33 9.21 8.86 -10.00
N GLY A 34 8.02 9.46 -9.89
CA GLY A 34 6.81 8.99 -10.59
C GLY A 34 6.04 7.90 -9.88
N ALA A 35 6.15 7.75 -8.55
CA ALA A 35 5.27 6.90 -7.78
C ALA A 35 3.80 7.37 -7.90
N ASP A 36 2.86 6.43 -7.97
CA ASP A 36 1.42 6.73 -8.01
C ASP A 36 0.77 6.63 -6.63
N LEU A 37 1.29 5.73 -5.78
CA LEU A 37 0.90 5.58 -4.37
C LEU A 37 2.13 5.57 -3.48
N ILE A 38 2.02 6.17 -2.30
CA ILE A 38 3.07 6.15 -1.27
C ILE A 38 2.46 5.69 0.04
N GLN A 39 3.00 4.59 0.60
CA GLN A 39 2.60 4.08 1.91
C GLN A 39 3.55 4.55 3.01
N LEU A 40 3.01 5.22 4.01
CA LEU A 40 3.71 5.40 5.28
C LEU A 40 3.62 4.12 6.11
N ARG A 41 4.78 3.49 6.34
CA ARG A 41 4.93 2.29 7.16
C ARG A 41 5.91 2.56 8.30
N ALA A 42 5.41 2.59 9.54
CA ALA A 42 6.17 2.97 10.74
C ALA A 42 5.87 2.00 11.90
N LYS A 43 6.29 0.74 11.75
CA LYS A 43 5.93 -0.39 12.63
C LYS A 43 6.39 -0.23 14.09
N LYS A 44 7.43 0.58 14.35
CA LYS A 44 8.00 0.79 15.69
C LYS A 44 7.64 2.16 16.28
N SER A 45 6.82 2.94 15.58
CA SER A 45 6.42 4.29 16.00
C SER A 45 5.09 4.26 16.74
N THR A 46 4.93 5.22 17.63
CA THR A 46 3.68 5.46 18.34
C THR A 46 2.60 6.03 17.37
N PRO A 47 1.31 5.91 17.70
CA PRO A 47 0.23 6.50 16.90
C PRO A 47 0.41 8.01 16.66
N ASP A 48 0.90 8.76 17.64
CA ASP A 48 1.15 10.20 17.50
C ASP A 48 2.31 10.53 16.56
N GLU A 49 3.38 9.71 16.56
CA GLU A 49 4.49 9.85 15.62
C GLU A 49 4.02 9.52 14.19
N ILE A 50 3.24 8.44 14.01
CA ILE A 50 2.66 8.08 12.72
C ILE A 50 1.78 9.21 12.19
N ARG A 51 0.95 9.80 13.05
CA ARG A 51 0.10 10.94 12.68
C ARG A 51 0.93 12.14 12.23
N ARG A 52 1.96 12.53 13.00
CA ARG A 52 2.85 13.64 12.62
C ARG A 52 3.57 13.41 11.28
N MET A 53 4.09 12.20 11.06
CA MET A 53 4.71 11.84 9.78
C MET A 53 3.69 11.90 8.63
N ALA A 54 2.48 11.39 8.83
CA ALA A 54 1.42 11.44 7.83
C ALA A 54 1.02 12.89 7.49
N GLU A 55 0.91 13.76 8.50
CA GLU A 55 0.62 15.19 8.34
C GLU A 55 1.73 15.93 7.56
N ALA A 56 3.00 15.52 7.73
CA ALA A 56 4.13 16.09 6.99
C ALA A 56 4.18 15.58 5.52
N ILE A 57 3.84 14.31 5.28
CA ILE A 57 3.83 13.70 3.94
C ILE A 57 2.64 14.16 3.10
N LEU A 58 1.46 14.33 3.70
CA LEU A 58 0.21 14.58 3.00
C LEU A 58 0.24 15.80 2.04
N PRO A 59 0.81 16.96 2.42
CA PRO A 59 0.92 18.10 1.49
C PRO A 59 1.81 17.80 0.27
N VAL A 60 2.85 16.97 0.45
CA VAL A 60 3.77 16.56 -0.62
C VAL A 60 3.03 15.71 -1.64
N THR A 61 2.37 14.64 -1.18
CA THR A 61 1.64 13.72 -2.06
C THR A 61 0.48 14.41 -2.76
N ARG A 62 -0.24 15.32 -2.09
CA ARG A 62 -1.34 16.09 -2.69
C ARG A 62 -0.86 16.99 -3.83
N ARG A 63 0.26 17.72 -3.64
CA ARG A 63 0.83 18.57 -4.71
C ARG A 63 1.22 17.77 -5.94
N ALA A 64 1.75 16.56 -5.73
CA ALA A 64 2.17 15.66 -6.80
C ALA A 64 1.03 14.82 -7.39
N ASN A 65 -0.21 14.95 -6.90
CA ASN A 65 -1.35 14.10 -7.30
C ASN A 65 -1.13 12.59 -7.04
N VAL A 66 -0.35 12.26 -6.00
CA VAL A 66 0.00 10.90 -5.54
C VAL A 66 -0.90 10.53 -4.37
N GLY A 67 -1.37 9.27 -4.31
CA GLY A 67 -2.20 8.79 -3.22
C GLY A 67 -1.40 8.45 -1.96
N LEU A 68 -1.84 8.95 -0.80
CA LEU A 68 -1.26 8.58 0.49
C LEU A 68 -1.98 7.37 1.10
N VAL A 69 -1.21 6.38 1.51
CA VAL A 69 -1.69 5.17 2.20
C VAL A 69 -1.09 5.12 3.61
N ILE A 70 -1.90 4.88 4.62
CA ILE A 70 -1.43 4.61 5.99
C ILE A 70 -1.48 3.11 6.26
N ASN A 71 -0.37 2.56 6.75
CA ASN A 71 -0.28 1.14 7.10
C ASN A 71 -0.89 0.87 8.49
N ASP A 72 -1.80 -0.10 8.61
CA ASP A 72 -2.41 -0.65 9.83
C ASP A 72 -3.30 0.30 10.67
N HIS A 73 -3.21 1.60 10.51
CA HIS A 73 -3.88 2.58 11.39
C HIS A 73 -5.02 3.33 10.66
N LEU A 74 -6.18 2.67 10.53
CA LEU A 74 -7.35 3.23 9.81
C LEU A 74 -7.86 4.54 10.44
N GLU A 75 -7.86 4.65 11.77
CA GLU A 75 -8.31 5.87 12.44
C GLU A 75 -7.37 7.06 12.19
N ILE A 76 -6.04 6.79 12.06
CA ILE A 76 -5.09 7.83 11.68
C ILE A 76 -5.31 8.22 10.21
N ALA A 77 -5.48 7.25 9.31
CA ALA A 77 -5.77 7.52 7.89
C ALA A 77 -6.97 8.45 7.74
N ARG A 78 -8.06 8.17 8.44
CA ARG A 78 -9.28 8.98 8.45
C ARG A 78 -9.05 10.39 9.02
N LYS A 79 -8.37 10.49 10.17
CA LYS A 79 -8.11 11.77 10.85
C LYS A 79 -7.24 12.72 10.03
N VAL A 80 -6.20 12.21 9.36
CA VAL A 80 -5.32 13.02 8.52
C VAL A 80 -5.89 13.26 7.12
N GLY A 81 -6.93 12.51 6.74
CA GLY A 81 -7.52 12.58 5.41
C GLY A 81 -6.65 11.90 4.33
N ALA A 82 -5.98 10.80 4.69
CA ALA A 82 -5.28 9.96 3.74
C ALA A 82 -6.27 9.22 2.82
N ASP A 83 -5.87 8.98 1.58
CA ASP A 83 -6.73 8.38 0.55
C ASP A 83 -7.04 6.91 0.85
N PHE A 84 -6.07 6.21 1.45
CA PHE A 84 -6.14 4.77 1.70
C PHE A 84 -5.61 4.38 3.08
N CYS A 85 -6.08 3.22 3.56
CA CYS A 85 -5.45 2.45 4.62
C CYS A 85 -5.15 1.04 4.11
N HIS A 86 -3.94 0.52 4.36
CA HIS A 86 -3.56 -0.85 4.03
C HIS A 86 -3.47 -1.70 5.28
N LEU A 87 -4.18 -2.83 5.31
CA LEU A 87 -4.31 -3.70 6.47
C LEU A 87 -3.83 -5.14 6.17
N GLY A 88 -3.31 -5.80 7.19
CA GLY A 88 -3.08 -7.24 7.17
C GLY A 88 -4.39 -8.03 7.30
N GLN A 89 -4.35 -9.35 7.01
CA GLN A 89 -5.51 -10.24 7.14
C GLN A 89 -6.05 -10.28 8.58
N GLU A 90 -5.13 -10.39 9.56
CA GLU A 90 -5.50 -10.45 10.97
C GLU A 90 -6.02 -9.10 11.49
N ASP A 91 -5.45 -7.99 11.02
CA ASP A 91 -5.85 -6.63 11.40
C ASP A 91 -7.26 -6.30 10.90
N PHE A 92 -7.62 -6.82 9.72
CA PHE A 92 -8.91 -6.57 9.11
C PHE A 92 -10.01 -7.55 9.57
N PHE A 93 -9.71 -8.84 9.60
CA PHE A 93 -10.70 -9.87 9.92
C PHE A 93 -10.75 -10.24 11.41
N GLY A 94 -9.73 -9.81 12.20
CA GLY A 94 -9.54 -10.28 13.57
C GLY A 94 -8.99 -11.71 13.61
N ARG A 95 -8.50 -12.14 14.78
CA ARG A 95 -8.04 -13.53 15.00
C ARG A 95 -9.20 -14.54 14.96
N ASP A 96 -10.43 -14.10 15.20
CA ASP A 96 -11.65 -14.91 15.29
C ASP A 96 -12.65 -14.65 14.15
N ALA A 97 -12.14 -14.49 12.93
CA ALA A 97 -12.88 -14.58 11.66
C ALA A 97 -14.35 -14.09 11.62
N ARG A 98 -14.72 -13.03 12.33
CA ARG A 98 -16.02 -12.37 12.15
C ARG A 98 -15.93 -11.40 10.99
N PRO A 99 -16.90 -11.40 10.03
CA PRO A 99 -16.87 -10.49 8.90
C PRO A 99 -16.93 -9.04 9.41
N ALA A 100 -15.94 -8.24 9.00
CA ALA A 100 -15.74 -6.86 9.41
C ALA A 100 -16.77 -5.88 8.80
N ARG A 101 -18.07 -6.21 8.87
CA ARG A 101 -19.15 -5.31 8.46
C ARG A 101 -19.14 -3.97 9.19
N SER A 102 -18.53 -3.90 10.39
CA SER A 102 -18.45 -2.67 11.17
C SER A 102 -17.33 -1.71 10.74
N ILE A 103 -16.28 -2.21 10.07
CA ILE A 103 -15.16 -1.40 9.62
C ILE A 103 -15.50 -0.64 8.34
N LEU A 104 -16.34 -1.23 7.46
CA LEU A 104 -16.75 -0.63 6.18
C LEU A 104 -17.98 0.30 6.29
N GLY A 105 -18.44 0.63 7.51
CA GLY A 105 -19.40 1.71 7.72
C GLY A 105 -20.86 1.37 7.51
N GLY A 106 -21.34 0.30 8.17
CA GLY A 106 -22.76 0.04 8.38
C GLY A 106 -23.24 0.48 9.77
N GLY A 107 -22.86 1.65 10.23
CA GLY A 107 -23.44 2.29 11.41
C GLY A 107 -24.53 3.26 10.99
N THR A 108 -25.77 2.97 11.28
CA THR A 108 -26.85 3.98 11.29
C THR A 108 -26.42 5.11 12.21
N SER A 109 -26.00 6.23 11.63
CA SER A 109 -25.73 7.46 12.36
C SER A 109 -27.04 7.99 12.92
N VAL A 110 -27.26 7.80 14.22
CA VAL A 110 -28.16 8.69 14.95
C VAL A 110 -27.48 10.06 14.92
N GLY A 111 -28.05 10.98 14.14
CA GLY A 111 -27.50 12.28 13.83
C GLY A 111 -27.18 13.10 15.07
N ARG A 112 -25.90 13.52 15.18
CA ARG A 112 -25.57 14.77 15.85
C ARG A 112 -25.52 15.86 14.77
N PRO A 113 -26.29 16.95 14.90
CA PRO A 113 -26.22 18.07 13.93
C PRO A 113 -24.84 18.73 14.05
N GLY A 114 -24.11 18.85 12.96
CA GLY A 114 -22.94 19.72 12.83
C GLY A 114 -21.56 19.06 12.80
N GLY A 115 -21.43 17.74 12.75
CA GLY A 115 -20.13 17.07 12.59
C GLY A 115 -19.77 16.87 11.11
N ALA A 116 -18.69 17.49 10.62
CA ALA A 116 -18.12 17.16 9.33
C ALA A 116 -17.82 15.64 9.30
N THR A 117 -18.41 14.90 8.36
CA THR A 117 -18.10 13.49 8.13
C THR A 117 -16.65 13.38 7.69
N LEU A 118 -15.82 12.64 8.44
CA LEU A 118 -14.45 12.35 8.04
C LEU A 118 -14.45 11.65 6.67
N PRO A 119 -13.52 11.99 5.77
CA PRO A 119 -13.43 11.36 4.47
C PRO A 119 -13.24 9.85 4.65
N LYS A 120 -13.94 9.07 3.82
CA LYS A 120 -13.89 7.60 3.84
C LYS A 120 -12.61 7.14 3.15
N SER A 121 -11.56 6.78 3.92
CA SER A 121 -10.36 6.16 3.35
C SER A 121 -10.71 4.81 2.72
N LYS A 122 -10.22 4.53 1.53
CA LYS A 122 -10.33 3.23 0.85
C LYS A 122 -9.44 2.20 1.52
N ILE A 123 -9.80 0.92 1.44
CA ILE A 123 -9.12 -0.17 2.13
C ILE A 123 -8.39 -1.08 1.14
N GLY A 124 -7.07 -1.22 1.37
CA GLY A 124 -6.25 -2.24 0.74
C GLY A 124 -5.95 -3.40 1.70
N LEU A 125 -5.88 -4.62 1.18
CA LEU A 125 -5.61 -5.81 2.00
C LEU A 125 -4.41 -6.61 1.46
N SER A 126 -3.51 -7.01 2.37
CA SER A 126 -2.46 -7.98 2.05
C SER A 126 -3.04 -9.38 1.85
N THR A 127 -2.58 -10.11 0.84
CA THR A 127 -2.98 -11.50 0.58
C THR A 127 -1.78 -12.37 0.23
N HIS A 128 -1.78 -13.62 0.72
CA HIS A 128 -0.68 -14.57 0.58
C HIS A 128 -1.12 -15.91 -0.05
N ALA A 129 -2.40 -16.02 -0.41
CA ALA A 129 -2.99 -17.21 -1.04
C ALA A 129 -4.30 -16.84 -1.76
N PRO A 130 -4.74 -17.64 -2.76
CA PRO A 130 -6.02 -17.45 -3.47
C PRO A 130 -7.24 -17.31 -2.55
N GLU A 131 -7.30 -18.09 -1.47
CA GLU A 131 -8.40 -18.06 -0.49
C GLU A 131 -8.49 -16.72 0.21
N GLN A 132 -7.32 -16.13 0.56
CA GLN A 132 -7.25 -14.82 1.19
C GLN A 132 -7.67 -13.71 0.20
N ALA A 133 -7.30 -13.84 -1.08
CA ALA A 133 -7.76 -12.90 -2.11
C ALA A 133 -9.28 -12.97 -2.27
N ARG A 134 -9.87 -14.18 -2.42
CA ARG A 134 -11.33 -14.35 -2.52
C ARG A 134 -12.05 -13.75 -1.31
N ARG A 135 -11.51 -13.97 -0.11
CA ARG A 135 -12.06 -13.43 1.14
C ARG A 135 -12.00 -11.89 1.16
N ALA A 136 -10.87 -11.30 0.71
CA ALA A 136 -10.70 -9.86 0.62
C ALA A 136 -11.68 -9.23 -0.39
N LEU A 137 -11.86 -9.85 -1.56
CA LEU A 137 -12.84 -9.44 -2.57
C LEU A 137 -14.27 -9.48 -2.02
N ALA A 138 -14.66 -10.58 -1.37
CA ALA A 138 -15.98 -10.74 -0.76
C ALA A 138 -16.24 -9.72 0.36
N ALA A 139 -15.18 -9.27 1.04
CA ALA A 139 -15.26 -8.24 2.07
C ALA A 139 -15.30 -6.81 1.51
N GLY A 140 -15.18 -6.61 0.20
CA GLY A 140 -15.26 -5.31 -0.46
C GLY A 140 -13.96 -4.49 -0.35
N ALA A 141 -12.79 -5.14 -0.37
CA ALA A 141 -11.52 -4.44 -0.47
C ALA A 141 -11.47 -3.59 -1.76
N ASP A 142 -10.97 -2.36 -1.67
CA ASP A 142 -10.80 -1.48 -2.83
C ASP A 142 -9.61 -1.90 -3.71
N TYR A 143 -8.60 -2.54 -3.11
CA TYR A 143 -7.48 -3.18 -3.79
C TYR A 143 -6.84 -4.26 -2.90
N ILE A 144 -6.04 -5.14 -3.50
CA ILE A 144 -5.27 -6.15 -2.76
C ILE A 144 -3.79 -6.11 -3.13
N ALA A 145 -2.93 -6.54 -2.19
CA ALA A 145 -1.52 -6.80 -2.43
C ALA A 145 -1.27 -8.31 -2.45
N ILE A 146 -0.58 -8.76 -3.48
CA ILE A 146 -0.24 -10.17 -3.76
C ILE A 146 1.23 -10.40 -3.41
N GLY A 147 1.52 -11.13 -2.35
CA GLY A 147 2.91 -11.36 -1.99
C GLY A 147 3.15 -11.98 -0.61
N PRO A 148 4.43 -12.13 -0.22
CA PRO A 148 5.61 -11.71 -0.97
C PRO A 148 5.92 -12.66 -2.15
N VAL A 149 6.19 -12.10 -3.35
CA VAL A 149 6.49 -12.91 -4.54
C VAL A 149 7.83 -13.63 -4.38
N TYR A 150 8.83 -12.90 -3.89
CA TYR A 150 10.17 -13.41 -3.57
C TYR A 150 10.50 -13.18 -2.10
N THR A 151 11.58 -13.80 -1.64
CA THR A 151 12.13 -13.55 -0.29
C THR A 151 12.38 -12.05 -0.10
N THR A 152 12.06 -11.51 1.06
CA THR A 152 12.18 -10.06 1.32
C THR A 152 12.69 -9.77 2.72
N GLY A 153 13.60 -8.81 2.84
CA GLY A 153 14.10 -8.32 4.13
C GLY A 153 13.04 -7.56 4.96
N THR A 154 12.00 -7.04 4.31
CA THR A 154 10.91 -6.29 5.00
C THR A 154 10.01 -7.21 5.84
N LYS A 155 9.86 -8.49 5.46
CA LYS A 155 9.16 -9.55 6.20
C LYS A 155 9.94 -10.87 6.07
N PRO A 156 11.07 -11.06 6.79
CA PRO A 156 11.97 -12.20 6.58
C PRO A 156 11.35 -13.58 6.85
N THR A 157 10.33 -13.63 7.71
CA THR A 157 9.62 -14.87 8.09
C THR A 157 8.50 -15.27 7.11
N ALA A 158 8.12 -14.39 6.20
CA ALA A 158 7.07 -14.67 5.24
C ALA A 158 7.60 -15.58 4.11
N LYS A 159 6.90 -16.69 3.88
CA LYS A 159 7.22 -17.60 2.77
C LYS A 159 6.83 -16.94 1.44
N PRO A 160 7.69 -17.00 0.40
CA PRO A 160 7.34 -16.51 -0.93
C PRO A 160 6.11 -17.25 -1.49
N VAL A 161 5.21 -16.50 -2.11
CA VAL A 161 4.01 -17.05 -2.78
C VAL A 161 4.26 -17.40 -4.24
N THR A 162 5.43 -17.05 -4.75
CA THR A 162 5.93 -17.29 -6.10
C THR A 162 5.13 -16.60 -7.23
N LEU A 163 5.59 -16.75 -8.45
CA LEU A 163 4.91 -16.25 -9.65
C LEU A 163 3.61 -17.01 -9.96
N GLU A 164 3.41 -18.19 -9.38
CA GLU A 164 2.15 -18.93 -9.51
C GLU A 164 0.95 -18.14 -8.97
N TYR A 165 1.11 -17.56 -7.79
CA TYR A 165 0.04 -16.76 -7.22
C TYR A 165 -0.19 -15.45 -8.00
N VAL A 166 0.88 -14.88 -8.59
CA VAL A 166 0.75 -13.72 -9.50
C VAL A 166 -0.06 -14.10 -10.74
N ARG A 167 0.23 -15.23 -11.41
CA ARG A 167 -0.54 -15.73 -12.55
C ARG A 167 -1.98 -16.02 -12.19
N TRP A 168 -2.21 -16.64 -11.03
CA TRP A 168 -3.56 -16.87 -10.54
C TRP A 168 -4.32 -15.56 -10.35
N ALA A 169 -3.70 -14.54 -9.74
CA ALA A 169 -4.31 -13.23 -9.53
C ALA A 169 -4.64 -12.54 -10.86
N ALA A 170 -3.74 -12.61 -11.84
CA ALA A 170 -3.98 -12.06 -13.18
C ALA A 170 -5.21 -12.65 -13.87
N ALA A 171 -5.49 -13.93 -13.62
CA ALA A 171 -6.64 -14.64 -14.21
C ALA A 171 -7.94 -14.49 -13.40
N ASN A 172 -7.87 -14.20 -12.10
CA ASN A 172 -9.03 -14.35 -11.20
C ASN A 172 -9.42 -13.08 -10.44
N VAL A 173 -8.56 -12.05 -10.40
CA VAL A 173 -8.81 -10.82 -9.62
C VAL A 173 -9.24 -9.69 -10.54
N ASN A 174 -10.42 -9.16 -10.31
CA ASN A 174 -11.07 -8.12 -11.14
C ASN A 174 -11.03 -6.71 -10.53
N ILE A 175 -10.45 -6.54 -9.36
CA ILE A 175 -10.16 -5.23 -8.77
C ILE A 175 -8.67 -4.88 -8.93
N PRO A 176 -8.23 -3.62 -8.73
CA PRO A 176 -6.81 -3.29 -8.73
C PRO A 176 -6.03 -4.14 -7.74
N TRP A 177 -4.90 -4.71 -8.18
CA TRP A 177 -4.00 -5.46 -7.32
C TRP A 177 -2.54 -5.16 -7.65
N PHE A 178 -1.68 -5.29 -6.66
CA PHE A 178 -0.26 -4.99 -6.74
C PHE A 178 0.56 -6.21 -6.33
N ALA A 179 1.50 -6.63 -7.16
CA ALA A 179 2.49 -7.61 -6.75
C ALA A 179 3.53 -6.96 -5.83
N ILE A 180 3.89 -7.64 -4.72
CA ILE A 180 4.82 -7.12 -3.71
C ILE A 180 5.76 -8.21 -3.20
N GLY A 181 6.93 -7.79 -2.73
CA GLY A 181 7.87 -8.63 -1.98
C GLY A 181 9.05 -9.11 -2.81
N GLY A 182 10.23 -8.57 -2.49
CA GLY A 182 11.49 -8.92 -3.13
C GLY A 182 11.62 -8.51 -4.59
N ILE A 183 10.73 -7.66 -5.10
CA ILE A 183 10.77 -7.17 -6.48
C ILE A 183 11.90 -6.15 -6.63
N ASN A 184 12.74 -6.35 -7.64
CA ASN A 184 13.84 -5.48 -8.05
C ASN A 184 13.91 -5.41 -9.59
N LEU A 185 14.81 -4.61 -10.15
CA LEU A 185 14.91 -4.43 -11.60
C LEU A 185 15.35 -5.70 -12.37
N GLU A 186 16.01 -6.65 -11.68
CA GLU A 186 16.48 -7.90 -12.30
C GLU A 186 15.33 -8.89 -12.49
N ASN A 187 14.40 -8.97 -11.51
CA ASN A 187 13.29 -9.92 -11.53
C ASN A 187 11.93 -9.30 -11.94
N LEU A 188 11.87 -7.98 -12.18
CA LEU A 188 10.65 -7.30 -12.57
C LEU A 188 10.06 -7.88 -13.86
N GLY A 189 10.90 -8.22 -14.85
CA GLY A 189 10.45 -8.81 -16.11
C GLY A 189 9.60 -10.07 -15.91
N ASP A 190 10.02 -10.95 -15.01
CA ASP A 190 9.29 -12.19 -14.69
C ASP A 190 7.94 -11.91 -14.02
N VAL A 191 7.89 -10.87 -13.16
CA VAL A 191 6.64 -10.46 -12.49
C VAL A 191 5.64 -9.90 -13.50
N LEU A 192 6.11 -9.09 -14.46
CA LEU A 192 5.27 -8.56 -15.55
C LEU A 192 4.81 -9.66 -16.50
N ALA A 193 5.71 -10.59 -16.88
CA ALA A 193 5.38 -11.76 -17.69
C ALA A 193 4.37 -12.71 -17.01
N ALA A 194 4.34 -12.73 -15.67
CA ALA A 194 3.33 -13.45 -14.91
C ALA A 194 1.95 -12.74 -14.88
N GLY A 195 1.82 -11.57 -15.51
CA GLY A 195 0.57 -10.82 -15.69
C GLY A 195 0.35 -9.68 -14.71
N ALA A 196 1.32 -9.35 -13.85
CA ALA A 196 1.23 -8.16 -13.01
C ALA A 196 1.37 -6.89 -13.86
N LYS A 197 0.44 -5.96 -13.68
CA LYS A 197 0.48 -4.61 -14.30
C LYS A 197 0.86 -3.53 -13.28
N ARG A 198 0.87 -3.88 -12.00
CA ARG A 198 1.09 -2.99 -10.87
C ARG A 198 1.98 -3.66 -9.85
N ILE A 199 2.92 -2.92 -9.31
CA ILE A 199 3.90 -3.44 -8.34
C ILE A 199 4.01 -2.53 -7.12
N CYS A 200 4.38 -3.14 -5.99
CA CYS A 200 4.87 -2.45 -4.80
C CYS A 200 6.37 -2.69 -4.66
N VAL A 201 7.15 -1.64 -4.47
CA VAL A 201 8.60 -1.74 -4.27
C VAL A 201 9.00 -0.99 -3.00
N VAL A 202 9.81 -1.61 -2.15
CA VAL A 202 10.30 -1.03 -0.89
C VAL A 202 11.82 -0.87 -0.92
N SER A 203 12.55 -1.89 -0.52
CA SER A 203 14.01 -1.83 -0.29
C SER A 203 14.80 -1.54 -1.57
N ALA A 204 14.38 -2.03 -2.72
CA ALA A 204 15.08 -1.77 -3.99
C ALA A 204 15.07 -0.28 -4.39
N ILE A 205 14.08 0.49 -3.94
CA ILE A 205 14.03 1.95 -4.12
C ILE A 205 14.69 2.64 -2.92
N LEU A 206 14.32 2.30 -1.68
CA LEU A 206 14.71 3.06 -0.49
C LEU A 206 16.17 2.92 -0.10
N ASN A 207 16.83 1.80 -0.48
CA ASN A 207 18.26 1.58 -0.26
C ASN A 207 19.14 2.09 -1.40
N ALA A 208 18.56 2.60 -2.48
CA ALA A 208 19.33 3.22 -3.56
C ALA A 208 19.97 4.53 -3.09
N THR A 209 21.14 4.83 -3.62
CA THR A 209 21.84 6.11 -3.37
C THR A 209 21.00 7.30 -3.83
N ASP A 210 20.29 7.14 -4.95
CA ASP A 210 19.35 8.11 -5.51
C ASP A 210 17.95 7.47 -5.58
N VAL A 211 17.11 7.81 -4.62
CA VAL A 211 15.73 7.30 -4.50
C VAL A 211 14.88 7.74 -5.68
N THR A 212 15.02 8.98 -6.13
CA THR A 212 14.26 9.53 -7.27
C THR A 212 14.57 8.76 -8.54
N LYS A 213 15.86 8.57 -8.84
CA LYS A 213 16.31 7.83 -10.02
C LYS A 213 15.85 6.37 -9.97
N ALA A 214 16.06 5.70 -8.84
CA ALA A 214 15.62 4.31 -8.68
C ALA A 214 14.11 4.16 -8.87
N CYS A 215 13.31 5.08 -8.32
CA CYS A 215 11.86 5.09 -8.51
C CYS A 215 11.49 5.29 -9.99
N ALA A 216 12.14 6.23 -10.68
CA ALA A 216 11.91 6.51 -12.10
C ALA A 216 12.28 5.31 -13.01
N GLU A 217 13.34 4.57 -12.69
CA GLU A 217 13.72 3.35 -13.43
C GLU A 217 12.62 2.26 -13.34
N PHE A 218 12.01 2.07 -12.16
CA PHE A 218 10.85 1.18 -12.04
C PHE A 218 9.66 1.72 -12.84
N ARG A 219 9.40 3.02 -12.76
CA ARG A 219 8.29 3.65 -13.48
C ARG A 219 8.38 3.44 -14.99
N GLN A 220 9.54 3.69 -15.59
CA GLN A 220 9.78 3.49 -17.02
C GLN A 220 9.52 2.06 -17.49
N ARG A 221 9.80 1.07 -16.65
CA ARG A 221 9.59 -0.34 -17.01
C ARG A 221 8.14 -0.80 -16.91
N LEU A 222 7.26 0.02 -16.35
CA LEU A 222 5.83 -0.25 -16.23
C LEU A 222 5.02 0.42 -17.37
N GLU A 223 5.62 1.31 -18.13
CA GLU A 223 5.06 1.95 -19.33
C GLU A 223 5.18 1.07 -20.56
#